data_3a1ad70baf7421f31723e61ecc4b328e
#
_entry.id   3a1ad70baf7421f31723e61ecc4b328e
#
_cell.length_a   1.000
_cell.length_b   1.000
_cell.length_c   1.000
_cell.angle_alpha   90.00
_cell.angle_beta   90.00
_cell.angle_gamma   90.00
#
_symmetry.space_group_name_H-M   'P 1'
#
loop_
_entity.id
_entity.type
_entity.pdbx_description
1 polymer ?
#
loop_
_entity_poly.entity_id
_entity_poly.type
_entity_poly.pdbx_seq_one_letter_code
_entity_poly.pdbx_strand_id
1 'polypeptide(L)'
;MDYVNNKQLENNILLFQKYLKSKKKFEYMKADYENHKQLLGDKIFLPFDNTRYEENNKKLKEVKDYLANEFFILAQNIVRFTNYQSVDVDDAIQEGVYICLSRVERFDPSRGSKAFNFLTTCLIHHLRQIYRSNKNFIELKRKYCDFIVQKHGRELPAKRNERLGKK
;
A
#
# COMPACT_ATOMS: atom_id res chain seq x y z
N MET A 1 -0.76 4.51 22.77
CA MET A 1 -0.20 3.92 21.56
C MET A 1 -1.18 2.82 21.15
N ASP A 2 -1.81 2.97 20.00
CA ASP A 2 -2.78 1.99 19.55
C ASP A 2 -2.04 0.77 18.98
N TYR A 3 -2.51 -0.41 19.33
CA TYR A 3 -1.90 -1.68 18.90
C TYR A 3 -2.88 -2.45 18.02
N VAL A 4 -2.34 -3.04 16.97
CA VAL A 4 -3.09 -3.91 16.05
C VAL A 4 -3.44 -5.23 16.76
N ASN A 5 -4.71 -5.61 16.73
CA ASN A 5 -5.14 -6.92 17.21
C ASN A 5 -4.84 -7.98 16.14
N ASN A 6 -3.79 -8.78 16.36
CA ASN A 6 -3.28 -9.74 15.39
C ASN A 6 -4.32 -10.76 14.89
N LYS A 7 -5.19 -11.26 15.80
CA LYS A 7 -6.22 -12.24 15.44
C LYS A 7 -7.33 -11.62 14.58
N GLN A 8 -7.73 -10.40 14.94
CA GLN A 8 -8.75 -9.66 14.21
C GLN A 8 -8.23 -9.20 12.84
N LEU A 9 -7.00 -8.73 12.78
CA LEU A 9 -6.31 -8.39 11.52
C LEU A 9 -6.30 -9.59 10.56
N GLU A 10 -5.89 -10.76 11.02
CA GLU A 10 -5.81 -11.97 10.19
C GLU A 10 -7.20 -12.39 9.67
N ASN A 11 -8.21 -12.39 10.55
CA ASN A 11 -9.58 -12.70 10.14
C ASN A 11 -10.11 -11.72 9.08
N ASN A 12 -9.85 -10.42 9.23
CA ASN A 12 -10.30 -9.42 8.26
C ASN A 12 -9.52 -9.52 6.93
N ILE A 13 -8.26 -9.90 6.95
CA ILE A 13 -7.50 -10.19 5.72
C ILE A 13 -8.12 -11.36 4.97
N LEU A 14 -8.47 -12.44 5.66
CA LEU A 14 -9.13 -13.60 5.02
C LEU A 14 -10.51 -13.25 4.46
N LEU A 15 -11.29 -12.45 5.18
CA LEU A 15 -12.57 -11.93 4.68
C LEU A 15 -12.38 -11.04 3.45
N PHE A 16 -11.41 -10.13 3.48
CA PHE A 16 -11.06 -9.28 2.34
C PHE A 16 -10.72 -10.11 1.10
N GLN A 17 -9.84 -11.11 1.25
CA GLN A 17 -9.47 -12.02 0.14
C GLN A 17 -10.68 -12.78 -0.40
N LYS A 18 -11.58 -13.26 0.48
CA LYS A 18 -12.81 -13.94 0.11
C LYS A 18 -13.72 -13.03 -0.73
N TYR A 19 -14.02 -11.84 -0.23
CA TYR A 19 -14.88 -10.88 -0.94
C TYR A 19 -14.27 -10.38 -2.24
N LEU A 20 -12.96 -10.19 -2.27
CA LEU A 20 -12.24 -9.80 -3.49
C LEU A 20 -12.30 -10.90 -4.57
N LYS A 21 -12.09 -12.16 -4.19
CA LYS A 21 -12.25 -13.30 -5.10
C LYS A 21 -13.68 -13.39 -5.65
N SER A 22 -14.68 -13.18 -4.78
CA SER A 22 -16.09 -13.15 -5.19
C SER A 22 -16.34 -12.00 -6.16
N LYS A 23 -15.83 -10.80 -5.89
CA LYS A 23 -15.94 -9.64 -6.78
C LYS A 23 -15.36 -9.94 -8.16
N LYS A 24 -14.11 -10.44 -8.24
CA LYS A 24 -13.45 -10.81 -9.50
C LYS A 24 -14.29 -11.86 -10.28
N LYS A 25 -14.88 -12.83 -9.58
CA LYS A 25 -15.79 -13.82 -10.20
C LYS A 25 -17.06 -13.17 -10.76
N PHE A 26 -17.68 -12.28 -10.02
CA PHE A 26 -18.88 -11.56 -10.48
C PHE A 26 -18.56 -10.67 -11.68
N GLU A 27 -17.43 -9.96 -11.69
CA GLU A 27 -16.99 -9.12 -12.80
C GLU A 27 -16.77 -9.95 -14.08
N TYR A 28 -16.15 -11.13 -13.94
CA TYR A 28 -15.99 -12.06 -15.05
C TYR A 28 -17.35 -12.55 -15.57
N MET A 29 -18.26 -12.99 -14.67
CA MET A 29 -19.59 -13.45 -15.07
C MET A 29 -20.42 -12.34 -15.72
N LYS A 30 -20.26 -11.09 -15.27
CA LYS A 30 -20.94 -9.94 -15.86
C LYS A 30 -20.42 -9.65 -17.27
N ALA A 31 -19.10 -9.66 -17.47
CA ALA A 31 -18.51 -9.47 -18.79
C ALA A 31 -18.91 -10.59 -19.77
N ASP A 32 -18.95 -11.84 -19.31
CA ASP A 32 -19.39 -12.98 -20.09
C ASP A 32 -20.88 -12.86 -20.47
N TYR A 33 -21.72 -12.47 -19.52
CA TYR A 33 -23.14 -12.19 -19.75
C TYR A 33 -23.35 -11.09 -20.80
N GLU A 34 -22.63 -9.97 -20.70
CA GLU A 34 -22.72 -8.86 -21.65
C GLU A 34 -22.29 -9.28 -23.07
N ASN A 35 -21.20 -10.06 -23.18
CA ASN A 35 -20.74 -10.60 -24.46
C ASN A 35 -21.79 -11.56 -25.10
N HIS A 36 -22.36 -12.46 -24.32
CA HIS A 36 -23.40 -13.37 -24.82
C HIS A 36 -24.69 -12.66 -25.19
N LYS A 37 -25.06 -11.63 -24.44
CA LYS A 37 -26.23 -10.80 -24.74
C LYS A 37 -26.08 -10.08 -26.08
N GLN A 38 -24.88 -9.59 -26.40
CA GLN A 38 -24.60 -8.96 -27.71
C GLN A 38 -24.69 -9.95 -28.86
N LEU A 39 -24.27 -11.22 -28.65
CA LEU A 39 -24.25 -12.25 -29.71
C LEU A 39 -25.63 -12.88 -29.97
N LEU A 40 -26.46 -13.11 -28.96
CA LEU A 40 -27.65 -13.94 -29.01
C LEU A 40 -28.98 -13.18 -28.81
N GLY A 41 -28.92 -11.88 -28.47
CA GLY A 41 -30.11 -11.06 -28.19
C GLY A 41 -30.82 -11.42 -26.87
N ASP A 42 -31.83 -10.66 -26.49
CA ASP A 42 -32.44 -10.66 -25.14
C ASP A 42 -33.24 -11.92 -24.77
N LYS A 43 -33.35 -12.93 -25.64
CA LYS A 43 -34.38 -13.98 -25.48
C LYS A 43 -34.05 -15.16 -24.54
N ILE A 44 -32.84 -15.29 -24.03
CA ILE A 44 -32.41 -16.59 -23.43
C ILE A 44 -31.66 -16.46 -22.09
N PHE A 45 -31.44 -15.28 -21.53
CA PHE A 45 -30.58 -15.18 -20.34
C PHE A 45 -31.36 -14.80 -19.06
N LEU A 46 -31.05 -15.52 -17.97
CA LEU A 46 -31.41 -15.10 -16.63
C LEU A 46 -30.69 -13.77 -16.32
N PRO A 47 -31.37 -12.78 -15.72
CA PRO A 47 -30.76 -11.50 -15.40
C PRO A 47 -29.59 -11.71 -14.45
N PHE A 48 -28.51 -10.94 -14.65
CA PHE A 48 -27.38 -10.92 -13.73
C PHE A 48 -27.85 -10.46 -12.33
N ASP A 49 -27.46 -11.18 -11.28
CA ASP A 49 -27.83 -10.86 -9.89
C ASP A 49 -27.04 -9.64 -9.38
N ASN A 50 -27.52 -8.45 -9.73
CA ASN A 50 -26.93 -7.19 -9.31
C ASN A 50 -27.00 -7.01 -7.78
N THR A 51 -28.05 -7.47 -7.12
CA THR A 51 -28.23 -7.31 -5.67
C THR A 51 -27.10 -8.00 -4.90
N ARG A 52 -26.81 -9.24 -5.25
CA ARG A 52 -25.73 -10.00 -4.66
C ARG A 52 -24.34 -9.41 -4.94
N TYR A 53 -24.16 -8.84 -6.13
CA TYR A 53 -22.92 -8.12 -6.47
C TYR A 53 -22.74 -6.86 -5.62
N GLU A 54 -23.80 -6.06 -5.44
CA GLU A 54 -23.76 -4.84 -4.62
C GLU A 54 -23.53 -5.14 -3.14
N GLU A 55 -24.20 -6.16 -2.58
CA GLU A 55 -23.98 -6.62 -1.22
C GLU A 55 -22.50 -7.05 -0.99
N ASN A 56 -21.94 -7.80 -1.93
CA ASN A 56 -20.54 -8.19 -1.85
C ASN A 56 -19.61 -6.99 -1.89
N ASN A 57 -19.88 -6.00 -2.75
CA ASN A 57 -19.09 -4.77 -2.84
C ASN A 57 -19.19 -3.93 -1.56
N LYS A 58 -20.37 -3.86 -0.93
CA LYS A 58 -20.56 -3.17 0.34
C LYS A 58 -19.71 -3.81 1.46
N LYS A 59 -19.81 -5.14 1.61
CA LYS A 59 -19.00 -5.89 2.59
C LYS A 59 -17.51 -5.78 2.32
N LEU A 60 -17.10 -5.82 1.06
CA LEU A 60 -15.70 -5.62 0.66
C LEU A 60 -15.19 -4.22 1.06
N LYS A 61 -16.02 -3.19 0.87
CA LYS A 61 -15.67 -1.82 1.26
C LYS A 61 -15.51 -1.70 2.76
N GLU A 62 -16.46 -2.20 3.55
CA GLU A 62 -16.41 -2.17 5.03
C GLU A 62 -15.12 -2.84 5.56
N VAL A 63 -14.78 -4.02 5.05
CA VAL A 63 -13.55 -4.73 5.45
C VAL A 63 -12.30 -3.98 4.99
N LYS A 64 -12.32 -3.36 3.81
CA LYS A 64 -11.20 -2.57 3.28
C LYS A 64 -10.94 -1.32 4.14
N ASP A 65 -12.00 -0.62 4.54
CA ASP A 65 -11.91 0.57 5.38
C ASP A 65 -11.35 0.22 6.77
N TYR A 66 -11.79 -0.90 7.34
CA TYR A 66 -11.21 -1.43 8.58
C TYR A 66 -9.71 -1.75 8.42
N LEU A 67 -9.34 -2.49 7.38
CA LEU A 67 -7.94 -2.86 7.13
C LEU A 67 -7.06 -1.65 6.86
N ALA A 68 -7.58 -0.61 6.19
CA ALA A 68 -6.83 0.62 5.94
C ALA A 68 -6.42 1.30 7.26
N ASN A 69 -7.31 1.34 8.25
CA ASN A 69 -7.03 1.86 9.58
C ASN A 69 -5.97 1.02 10.33
N GLU A 70 -6.12 -0.30 10.30
CA GLU A 70 -5.12 -1.21 10.92
C GLU A 70 -3.74 -1.09 10.26
N PHE A 71 -3.69 -0.94 8.94
CA PHE A 71 -2.44 -0.73 8.21
C PHE A 71 -1.82 0.63 8.51
N PHE A 72 -2.64 1.65 8.72
CA PHE A 72 -2.15 2.97 9.15
C PHE A 72 -1.48 2.88 10.53
N ILE A 73 -2.14 2.26 11.51
CA ILE A 73 -1.59 2.06 12.86
C ILE A 73 -0.28 1.25 12.78
N LEU A 74 -0.27 0.16 12.00
CA LEU A 74 0.91 -0.67 11.80
C LEU A 74 2.06 0.14 11.18
N ALA A 75 1.80 0.88 10.10
CA ALA A 75 2.79 1.69 9.42
C ALA A 75 3.35 2.79 10.33
N GLN A 76 2.49 3.50 11.06
CA GLN A 76 2.87 4.55 12.00
C GLN A 76 3.81 4.00 13.10
N ASN A 77 3.49 2.85 13.68
CA ASN A 77 4.31 2.23 14.72
C ASN A 77 5.68 1.78 14.18
N ILE A 78 5.72 1.19 12.98
CA ILE A 78 6.97 0.74 12.36
C ILE A 78 7.84 1.93 11.93
N VAL A 79 7.26 2.97 11.32
CA VAL A 79 8.00 4.18 10.91
C VAL A 79 8.63 4.87 12.11
N ARG A 80 7.89 5.02 13.21
CA ARG A 80 8.41 5.60 14.47
C ARG A 80 9.53 4.76 15.07
N PHE A 81 9.40 3.44 15.02
CA PHE A 81 10.43 2.52 15.53
C PHE A 81 11.70 2.54 14.71
N THR A 82 11.59 2.61 13.37
CA THR A 82 12.74 2.53 12.46
C THR A 82 13.52 3.84 12.31
N ASN A 83 12.88 4.98 12.58
CA ASN A 83 13.46 6.34 12.59
C ASN A 83 14.42 6.63 11.43
N TYR A 84 13.98 6.46 10.18
CA TYR A 84 14.78 6.78 9.00
C TYR A 84 14.86 8.28 8.74
N GLN A 85 15.94 8.93 9.16
CA GLN A 85 16.13 10.40 9.15
C GLN A 85 16.08 11.07 7.76
N SER A 86 16.22 10.31 6.67
CA SER A 86 16.24 10.86 5.31
C SER A 86 14.89 10.72 4.58
N VAL A 87 13.85 10.26 5.27
CA VAL A 87 12.52 10.06 4.71
C VAL A 87 11.54 10.90 5.53
N ASP A 88 10.66 11.60 4.84
CA ASP A 88 9.54 12.27 5.51
C ASP A 88 8.65 11.24 6.19
N VAL A 89 8.22 11.55 7.43
CA VAL A 89 7.48 10.59 8.26
C VAL A 89 6.10 10.30 7.68
N ASP A 90 5.42 11.33 7.19
CA ASP A 90 4.07 11.18 6.65
C ASP A 90 4.10 10.44 5.31
N ASP A 91 5.07 10.73 4.46
CA ASP A 91 5.31 9.98 3.22
C ASP A 91 5.63 8.50 3.53
N ALA A 92 6.47 8.24 4.52
CA ALA A 92 6.81 6.87 4.92
C ALA A 92 5.59 6.10 5.44
N ILE A 93 4.69 6.74 6.19
CA ILE A 93 3.44 6.13 6.67
C ILE A 93 2.52 5.81 5.48
N GLN A 94 2.33 6.74 4.55
CA GLN A 94 1.50 6.54 3.36
C GLN A 94 2.03 5.39 2.49
N GLU A 95 3.32 5.37 2.23
CA GLU A 95 3.98 4.27 1.52
C GLU A 95 3.83 2.93 2.27
N GLY A 96 3.88 2.97 3.61
CA GLY A 96 3.63 1.81 4.45
C GLY A 96 2.20 1.27 4.30
N VAL A 97 1.19 2.11 4.29
CA VAL A 97 -0.20 1.71 4.04
C VAL A 97 -0.35 1.14 2.63
N TYR A 98 0.22 1.81 1.63
CA TYR A 98 0.19 1.37 0.25
C TYR A 98 0.77 -0.04 0.08
N ILE A 99 1.95 -0.31 0.65
CA ILE A 99 2.57 -1.64 0.53
C ILE A 99 1.75 -2.72 1.22
N CYS A 100 1.15 -2.43 2.40
CA CYS A 100 0.26 -3.37 3.07
C CYS A 100 -0.96 -3.71 2.20
N LEU A 101 -1.62 -2.70 1.62
CA LEU A 101 -2.76 -2.90 0.72
C LEU A 101 -2.39 -3.69 -0.53
N SER A 102 -1.21 -3.45 -1.11
CA SER A 102 -0.75 -4.16 -2.31
C SER A 102 -0.32 -5.60 -2.04
N ARG A 103 0.06 -5.93 -0.79
CA ARG A 103 0.57 -7.26 -0.41
C ARG A 103 -0.47 -8.13 0.27
N VAL A 104 -1.53 -7.55 0.82
CA VAL A 104 -2.57 -8.30 1.56
C VAL A 104 -3.19 -9.46 0.76
N GLU A 105 -3.31 -9.33 -0.56
CA GLU A 105 -3.82 -10.40 -1.42
C GLU A 105 -2.91 -11.62 -1.48
N ARG A 106 -1.60 -11.44 -1.22
CA ARG A 106 -0.58 -12.50 -1.30
C ARG A 106 -0.37 -13.24 0.02
N PHE A 107 -1.04 -12.80 1.08
CA PHE A 107 -0.97 -13.48 2.35
C PHE A 107 -1.58 -14.88 2.24
N ASP A 108 -0.84 -15.89 2.68
CA ASP A 108 -1.26 -17.29 2.67
C ASP A 108 -1.04 -17.90 4.06
N PRO A 109 -2.12 -18.16 4.82
CA PRO A 109 -2.03 -18.72 6.16
C PRO A 109 -1.46 -20.12 6.18
N SER A 110 -1.53 -20.89 5.07
CA SER A 110 -1.01 -22.25 4.97
C SER A 110 0.52 -22.34 5.13
N ARG A 111 1.22 -21.20 4.90
CA ARG A 111 2.68 -21.10 5.11
C ARG A 111 3.12 -20.99 6.56
N GLY A 112 2.20 -21.05 7.52
CA GLY A 112 2.49 -20.99 8.95
C GLY A 112 2.94 -19.62 9.47
N SER A 113 2.96 -18.58 8.63
CA SER A 113 3.28 -17.21 9.03
C SER A 113 2.01 -16.48 9.45
N LYS A 114 2.04 -15.75 10.56
CA LYS A 114 0.94 -14.88 10.97
C LYS A 114 0.87 -13.65 10.06
N ALA A 115 -0.34 -13.16 9.79
CA ALA A 115 -0.57 -12.01 8.92
C ALA A 115 0.22 -10.76 9.37
N PHE A 116 0.27 -10.50 10.66
CA PHE A 116 1.05 -9.41 11.25
C PHE A 116 2.55 -9.50 10.88
N ASN A 117 3.16 -10.67 11.05
CA ASN A 117 4.58 -10.87 10.74
C ASN A 117 4.86 -10.71 9.24
N PHE A 118 3.97 -11.23 8.41
CA PHE A 118 4.07 -11.09 6.95
C PHE A 118 4.04 -9.62 6.53
N LEU A 119 3.04 -8.85 6.99
CA LEU A 119 2.91 -7.44 6.65
C LEU A 119 4.04 -6.59 7.22
N THR A 120 4.43 -6.81 8.47
CA THR A 120 5.56 -6.12 9.10
C THR A 120 6.86 -6.33 8.31
N THR A 121 7.12 -7.55 7.87
CA THR A 121 8.29 -7.87 7.05
C THR A 121 8.24 -7.13 5.71
N CYS A 122 7.11 -7.16 5.00
CA CYS A 122 6.93 -6.44 3.74
C CYS A 122 7.17 -4.93 3.92
N LEU A 123 6.62 -4.35 4.98
CA LEU A 123 6.72 -2.93 5.30
C LEU A 123 8.15 -2.52 5.61
N ILE A 124 8.86 -3.25 6.47
CA ILE A 124 10.26 -2.98 6.82
C ILE A 124 11.16 -3.08 5.58
N HIS A 125 10.96 -4.09 4.73
CA HIS A 125 11.73 -4.22 3.49
C HIS A 125 11.50 -3.04 2.54
N HIS A 126 10.25 -2.60 2.38
CA HIS A 126 9.89 -1.46 1.54
C HIS A 126 10.49 -0.15 2.05
N LEU A 127 10.33 0.13 3.35
CA LEU A 127 10.92 1.33 3.98
C LEU A 127 12.46 1.35 3.85
N ARG A 128 13.12 0.21 4.01
CA ARG A 128 14.57 0.12 3.77
C ARG A 128 14.95 0.44 2.32
N GLN A 129 14.13 0.03 1.36
CA GLN A 129 14.36 0.34 -0.05
C GLN A 129 14.22 1.83 -0.32
N ILE A 130 13.17 2.47 0.20
CA ILE A 130 12.96 3.93 0.09
C ILE A 130 14.14 4.68 0.71
N TYR A 131 14.56 4.31 1.92
CA TYR A 131 15.69 4.92 2.60
C TYR A 131 16.99 4.84 1.77
N ARG A 132 17.31 3.65 1.23
CA ARG A 132 18.49 3.46 0.38
C ARG A 132 18.43 4.31 -0.89
N SER A 133 17.27 4.36 -1.54
CA SER A 133 17.05 5.16 -2.75
C SER A 133 17.27 6.65 -2.46
N ASN A 134 16.68 7.17 -1.38
CA ASN A 134 16.86 8.57 -0.98
C ASN A 134 18.31 8.90 -0.63
N LYS A 135 18.98 8.02 0.11
CA LYS A 135 20.42 8.19 0.43
C LYS A 135 21.27 8.26 -0.83
N ASN A 136 21.05 7.35 -1.78
CA ASN A 136 21.77 7.33 -3.05
C ASN A 136 21.50 8.59 -3.88
N PHE A 137 20.26 9.08 -3.89
CA PHE A 137 19.88 10.31 -4.57
C PHE A 137 20.59 11.53 -3.98
N ILE A 138 20.63 11.64 -2.65
CA ILE A 138 21.32 12.74 -1.95
C ILE A 138 22.82 12.71 -2.28
N GLU A 139 23.43 11.53 -2.29
CA GLU A 139 24.85 11.38 -2.62
C GLU A 139 25.16 11.75 -4.08
N LEU A 140 24.30 11.29 -5.02
CA LEU A 140 24.41 11.65 -6.43
C LEU A 140 24.29 13.16 -6.65
N LYS A 141 23.32 13.80 -5.99
CA LYS A 141 23.13 15.25 -6.03
C LYS A 141 24.37 15.99 -5.51
N ARG A 142 24.97 15.52 -4.42
CA ARG A 142 26.22 16.09 -3.88
C ARG A 142 27.37 15.99 -4.90
N LYS A 143 27.59 14.78 -5.44
CA LYS A 143 28.64 14.55 -6.47
C LYS A 143 28.45 15.44 -7.70
N TYR A 144 27.21 15.62 -8.15
CA TYR A 144 26.89 16.52 -9.26
C TYR A 144 27.21 17.99 -8.92
N CYS A 145 26.85 18.45 -7.73
CA CYS A 145 27.19 19.80 -7.29
C CYS A 145 28.70 20.01 -7.25
N ASP A 146 29.47 19.06 -6.68
CA ASP A 146 30.92 19.12 -6.61
C ASP A 146 31.55 19.17 -8.03
N PHE A 147 31.04 18.36 -8.96
CA PHE A 147 31.45 18.37 -10.37
C PHE A 147 31.20 19.73 -11.04
N ILE A 148 30.03 20.34 -10.82
CA ILE A 148 29.69 21.66 -11.39
C ILE A 148 30.62 22.74 -10.81
N VAL A 149 30.90 22.73 -9.50
CA VAL A 149 31.84 23.66 -8.86
C VAL A 149 33.25 23.54 -9.46
N GLN A 150 33.74 22.31 -9.59
CA GLN A 150 35.05 22.05 -10.19
C GLN A 150 35.16 22.53 -11.64
N LYS A 151 34.08 22.26 -12.44
CA LYS A 151 34.07 22.59 -13.88
C LYS A 151 33.96 24.09 -14.15
N HIS A 152 33.21 24.81 -13.33
CA HIS A 152 32.83 26.21 -13.61
C HIS A 152 33.51 27.23 -12.68
N GLY A 153 34.33 26.80 -11.71
CA GLY A 153 35.05 27.67 -10.78
C GLY A 153 34.14 28.64 -9.99
N ARG A 154 32.85 28.38 -9.95
CA ARG A 154 31.88 29.18 -9.20
C ARG A 154 31.59 28.47 -7.87
N GLU A 155 31.78 29.18 -6.79
CA GLU A 155 31.24 28.78 -5.51
C GLU A 155 29.71 28.77 -5.65
N LEU A 156 29.07 27.59 -5.53
CA LEU A 156 27.63 27.52 -5.37
C LEU A 156 27.29 28.32 -4.10
N PRO A 157 26.26 29.18 -4.14
CA PRO A 157 25.86 29.94 -2.98
C PRO A 157 25.70 28.99 -1.80
N ALA A 158 26.40 29.29 -0.71
CA ALA A 158 26.31 28.50 0.52
C ALA A 158 24.83 28.29 0.82
N LYS A 159 24.42 27.05 0.98
CA LYS A 159 23.03 26.74 1.33
C LYS A 159 22.68 27.61 2.53
N ARG A 160 21.69 28.45 2.38
CA ARG A 160 20.99 29.05 3.52
C ARG A 160 20.48 27.92 4.43
N ASN A 161 21.33 27.49 5.33
CA ASN A 161 20.93 26.71 6.49
C ASN A 161 20.20 27.63 7.47
N GLU A 162 19.13 28.25 7.02
CA GLU A 162 18.29 29.06 7.86
C GLU A 162 16.90 28.45 7.90
N ARG A 163 16.59 27.99 9.09
CA ARG A 163 15.29 27.79 9.65
C ARG A 163 14.61 26.43 9.43
N LEU A 164 15.13 25.41 10.07
CA LEU A 164 14.31 24.45 10.80
C LEU A 164 15.01 24.20 12.15
N GLY A 165 14.96 25.17 12.96
CA GLY A 165 15.43 25.06 14.32
C GLY A 165 14.68 26.02 15.23
N LYS A 166 14.09 25.49 16.24
CA LYS A 166 13.61 26.14 17.45
C LYS A 166 12.26 26.88 17.33
N LYS A 167 11.19 26.14 17.56
CA LYS A 167 10.25 26.51 18.66
C LYS A 167 9.62 25.23 19.19
#